data_dd0f634e1acb38725062f0d8efdc5720
#
_entry.id   dd0f634e1acb38725062f0d8efdc5720
#
_cell.length_a   1.000
_cell.length_b   1.000
_cell.length_c   1.000
_cell.angle_alpha   90.00
_cell.angle_beta   90.00
_cell.angle_gamma   90.00
#
_symmetry.space_group_name_H-M   'P 1'
#
loop_
_entity.id
_entity.type
_entity.pdbx_description
1 polymer ?
#
loop_
_entity_poly.entity_id
_entity_poly.type
_entity_poly.pdbx_seq_one_letter_code
_entity_poly.pdbx_strand_id
1 'polypeptide(L)'
;MATDLRTGGGRRGRPPGTSARELEVIALRLFTDHGFEDTTVERIAAAAGVSKRTFFRYFDSKADVLWHAFDGEVRALRAAFAAVPPQVPLMAAIRQVVVGVNRYRAEDVPELRTRMNLIGSVPALQSSAAIRYDSWERAISDFAATRVGQPADSLYPLTVGRATLAACRAAYDRWSARADADLTFYLDAALAALAAGFDPAAIRASAQTLSQHISRRAVT
;
A
#
# COMPACT_ATOMS: atom_id res chain seq x y z
N MET A 1 43.36 -45.75 -35.42
CA MET A 1 43.27 -44.36 -34.90
C MET A 1 41.83 -44.08 -34.58
N ALA A 2 41.47 -44.16 -33.32
CA ALA A 2 40.10 -43.90 -32.85
C ALA A 2 40.04 -42.51 -32.24
N THR A 3 39.18 -41.65 -32.80
CA THR A 3 38.96 -40.28 -32.34
C THR A 3 37.81 -40.25 -31.36
N ASP A 4 38.13 -39.98 -30.11
CA ASP A 4 37.22 -39.86 -28.97
C ASP A 4 36.46 -38.52 -29.05
N LEU A 5 35.15 -38.57 -29.29
CA LEU A 5 34.25 -37.42 -29.27
C LEU A 5 33.69 -37.27 -27.85
N ARG A 6 34.33 -36.46 -27.01
CA ARG A 6 33.82 -36.03 -25.72
C ARG A 6 32.66 -35.06 -25.94
N THR A 7 31.45 -35.53 -25.75
CA THR A 7 30.24 -34.70 -25.63
C THR A 7 30.31 -33.87 -24.36
N GLY A 8 30.54 -32.55 -24.52
CA GLY A 8 30.47 -31.58 -23.43
C GLY A 8 29.04 -31.42 -22.92
N GLY A 9 28.76 -31.95 -21.73
CA GLY A 9 27.52 -31.73 -21.00
C GLY A 9 27.39 -30.25 -20.64
N GLY A 10 26.52 -29.53 -21.35
CA GLY A 10 26.14 -28.16 -21.02
C GLY A 10 25.58 -28.12 -19.62
N ARG A 11 26.24 -27.43 -18.68
CA ARG A 11 25.69 -27.04 -17.39
C ARG A 11 24.42 -26.23 -17.65
N ARG A 12 23.26 -26.83 -17.48
CA ARG A 12 22.01 -26.07 -17.36
C ARG A 12 22.19 -25.05 -16.25
N GLY A 13 22.28 -23.78 -16.63
CA GLY A 13 22.30 -22.68 -15.68
C GLY A 13 21.12 -22.80 -14.75
N ARG A 14 21.36 -22.59 -13.43
CA ARG A 14 20.33 -22.54 -12.40
C ARG A 14 19.26 -21.57 -12.89
N PRO A 15 17.94 -21.93 -12.84
CA PRO A 15 16.89 -21.01 -13.23
C PRO A 15 17.08 -19.68 -12.49
N PRO A 16 16.76 -18.52 -13.10
CA PRO A 16 16.82 -17.24 -12.41
C PRO A 16 16.07 -17.39 -11.09
N GLY A 17 16.73 -17.10 -9.98
CA GLY A 17 16.12 -17.26 -8.66
C GLY A 17 14.89 -16.34 -8.57
N THR A 18 13.78 -16.87 -8.07
CA THR A 18 12.54 -16.11 -7.83
C THR A 18 12.83 -14.82 -7.06
N SER A 19 12.05 -13.78 -7.32
CA SER A 19 12.10 -12.50 -6.64
C SER A 19 11.02 -12.40 -5.55
N ALA A 20 11.20 -11.48 -4.59
CA ALA A 20 10.16 -11.20 -3.61
C ALA A 20 8.84 -10.76 -4.30
N ARG A 21 8.93 -9.98 -5.37
CA ARG A 21 7.77 -9.54 -6.16
C ARG A 21 7.01 -10.70 -6.81
N GLU A 22 7.75 -11.68 -7.34
CA GLU A 22 7.16 -12.85 -7.96
C GLU A 22 6.43 -13.73 -6.93
N LEU A 23 7.04 -13.91 -5.74
CA LEU A 23 6.38 -14.60 -4.61
C LEU A 23 5.13 -13.86 -4.14
N GLU A 24 5.15 -12.54 -4.11
CA GLU A 24 4.01 -11.69 -3.77
C GLU A 24 2.83 -11.91 -4.73
N VAL A 25 3.07 -11.82 -6.04
CA VAL A 25 2.03 -12.02 -7.06
C VAL A 25 1.41 -13.41 -6.96
N ILE A 26 2.23 -14.45 -6.79
CA ILE A 26 1.77 -15.83 -6.64
C ILE A 26 0.94 -15.99 -5.36
N ALA A 27 1.41 -15.44 -4.26
CA ALA A 27 0.71 -15.53 -2.97
C ALA A 27 -0.64 -14.82 -3.00
N LEU A 28 -0.71 -13.59 -3.57
CA LEU A 28 -1.96 -12.85 -3.73
C LEU A 28 -2.99 -13.64 -4.55
N ARG A 29 -2.56 -14.26 -5.65
CA ARG A 29 -3.43 -15.12 -6.44
C ARG A 29 -3.96 -16.29 -5.62
N LEU A 30 -3.09 -17.00 -4.90
CA LEU A 30 -3.49 -18.14 -4.06
C LEU A 30 -4.43 -17.71 -2.92
N PHE A 31 -4.21 -16.55 -2.31
CA PHE A 31 -5.11 -16.01 -1.29
C PHE A 31 -6.49 -15.67 -1.86
N THR A 32 -6.55 -15.22 -3.10
CA THR A 32 -7.82 -14.94 -3.80
C THR A 32 -8.56 -16.23 -4.15
N ASP A 33 -7.85 -17.23 -4.68
CA ASP A 33 -8.43 -18.46 -5.19
C ASP A 33 -8.85 -19.44 -4.07
N HIS A 34 -8.13 -19.42 -2.94
CA HIS A 34 -8.28 -20.44 -1.89
C HIS A 34 -8.52 -19.87 -0.50
N GLY A 35 -8.49 -18.55 -0.35
CA GLY A 35 -8.54 -17.88 0.95
C GLY A 35 -7.17 -17.78 1.62
N PHE A 36 -7.04 -16.79 2.52
CA PHE A 36 -5.79 -16.55 3.24
C PHE A 36 -5.45 -17.69 4.20
N GLU A 37 -6.44 -18.18 4.98
CA GLU A 37 -6.19 -19.20 6.01
C GLU A 37 -5.75 -20.54 5.39
N ASP A 38 -6.40 -20.98 4.32
CA ASP A 38 -6.13 -22.27 3.65
C ASP A 38 -4.90 -22.26 2.74
N THR A 39 -4.28 -21.10 2.56
CA THR A 39 -3.04 -20.96 1.79
C THR A 39 -1.83 -21.06 2.70
N THR A 40 -1.03 -22.12 2.53
CA THR A 40 0.19 -22.35 3.32
C THR A 40 1.44 -21.81 2.61
N VAL A 41 2.53 -21.59 3.38
CA VAL A 41 3.84 -21.21 2.81
C VAL A 41 4.35 -22.29 1.86
N GLU A 42 4.10 -23.57 2.17
CA GLU A 42 4.46 -24.71 1.31
C GLU A 42 3.79 -24.60 -0.06
N ARG A 43 2.51 -24.23 -0.07
CA ARG A 43 1.73 -24.08 -1.31
C ARG A 43 2.24 -22.90 -2.14
N ILE A 44 2.56 -21.77 -1.50
CA ILE A 44 3.14 -20.60 -2.18
C ILE A 44 4.51 -20.96 -2.77
N ALA A 45 5.39 -21.58 -1.99
CA ALA A 45 6.72 -21.98 -2.43
C ALA A 45 6.66 -23.00 -3.59
N ALA A 46 5.77 -23.99 -3.51
CA ALA A 46 5.57 -24.97 -4.57
C ALA A 46 5.07 -24.33 -5.86
N ALA A 47 4.10 -23.41 -5.78
CA ALA A 47 3.59 -22.66 -6.94
C ALA A 47 4.65 -21.78 -7.59
N ALA A 48 5.59 -21.26 -6.80
CA ALA A 48 6.73 -20.48 -7.28
C ALA A 48 7.92 -21.35 -7.75
N GLY A 49 7.84 -22.67 -7.66
CA GLY A 49 8.93 -23.57 -8.01
C GLY A 49 10.16 -23.45 -7.10
N VAL A 50 9.99 -23.02 -5.85
CA VAL A 50 11.08 -22.83 -4.90
C VAL A 50 10.89 -23.64 -3.61
N SER A 51 11.96 -23.74 -2.81
CA SER A 51 11.87 -24.36 -1.49
C SER A 51 11.23 -23.42 -0.46
N LYS A 52 10.62 -23.98 0.59
CA LYS A 52 10.16 -23.23 1.77
C LYS A 52 11.28 -22.36 2.38
N ARG A 53 12.53 -22.85 2.42
CA ARG A 53 13.71 -22.09 2.85
C ARG A 53 13.93 -20.85 1.95
N THR A 54 13.65 -20.96 0.66
CA THR A 54 13.78 -19.84 -0.27
C THR A 54 12.70 -18.80 0.00
N PHE A 55 11.48 -19.20 0.31
CA PHE A 55 10.41 -18.28 0.72
C PHE A 55 10.82 -17.51 1.99
N PHE A 56 11.26 -18.19 3.04
CA PHE A 56 11.67 -17.56 4.30
C PHE A 56 12.94 -16.70 4.21
N ARG A 57 13.64 -16.71 3.09
CA ARG A 57 14.70 -15.73 2.81
C ARG A 57 14.15 -14.34 2.48
N TYR A 58 12.90 -14.26 2.00
CA TYR A 58 12.25 -13.02 1.58
C TYR A 58 11.21 -12.52 2.59
N PHE A 59 10.51 -13.43 3.27
CA PHE A 59 9.36 -13.11 4.13
C PHE A 59 9.40 -13.97 5.38
N ASP A 60 9.12 -13.36 6.55
CA ASP A 60 9.06 -14.08 7.84
C ASP A 60 7.77 -14.88 7.99
N SER A 61 6.69 -14.47 7.31
CA SER A 61 5.40 -15.15 7.31
C SER A 61 4.67 -14.99 5.98
N LYS A 62 3.56 -15.74 5.77
CA LYS A 62 2.69 -15.52 4.61
C LYS A 62 1.99 -14.15 4.63
N ALA A 63 1.78 -13.57 5.81
CA ALA A 63 1.20 -12.24 5.96
C ALA A 63 2.16 -11.14 5.47
N ASP A 64 3.48 -11.32 5.65
CA ASP A 64 4.47 -10.31 5.28
C ASP A 64 4.57 -10.08 3.77
N VAL A 65 4.11 -11.05 2.99
CA VAL A 65 4.00 -10.91 1.53
C VAL A 65 3.15 -9.70 1.14
N LEU A 66 2.07 -9.43 1.88
CA LEU A 66 1.16 -8.30 1.61
C LEU A 66 1.79 -6.93 1.90
N TRP A 67 2.91 -6.91 2.62
CA TRP A 67 3.59 -5.70 3.07
C TRP A 67 4.94 -5.46 2.38
N HIS A 68 5.24 -6.24 1.34
CA HIS A 68 6.55 -6.19 0.67
C HIS A 68 6.98 -4.79 0.24
N ALA A 69 6.07 -4.02 -0.35
CA ALA A 69 6.34 -2.67 -0.84
C ALA A 69 6.20 -1.59 0.25
N PHE A 70 5.57 -1.90 1.38
CA PHE A 70 5.11 -0.91 2.36
C PHE A 70 6.24 -0.05 2.96
N ASP A 71 7.37 -0.65 3.31
CA ASP A 71 8.52 0.12 3.83
C ASP A 71 9.10 1.08 2.79
N GLY A 72 9.01 0.71 1.50
CA GLY A 72 9.33 1.59 0.39
C GLY A 72 8.37 2.77 0.27
N GLU A 73 7.08 2.52 0.44
CA GLU A 73 6.04 3.54 0.44
C GLU A 73 6.21 4.53 1.59
N VAL A 74 6.54 4.05 2.81
CA VAL A 74 6.83 4.92 3.97
C VAL A 74 8.08 5.78 3.71
N ARG A 75 9.13 5.22 3.11
CA ARG A 75 10.32 6.02 2.74
C ARG A 75 9.98 7.08 1.69
N ALA A 76 9.18 6.74 0.68
CA ALA A 76 8.73 7.68 -0.33
C ALA A 76 7.89 8.81 0.27
N LEU A 77 6.99 8.47 1.22
CA LEU A 77 6.20 9.44 1.97
C LEU A 77 7.09 10.44 2.74
N ARG A 78 8.09 9.94 3.48
CA ARG A 78 9.05 10.78 4.22
C ARG A 78 9.85 11.69 3.28
N ALA A 79 10.33 11.16 2.17
CA ALA A 79 11.07 11.94 1.17
C ALA A 79 10.20 13.03 0.54
N ALA A 80 8.94 12.71 0.23
CA ALA A 80 7.98 13.68 -0.32
C ALA A 80 7.69 14.80 0.69
N PHE A 81 7.51 14.49 1.98
CA PHE A 81 7.36 15.51 3.02
C PHE A 81 8.58 16.41 3.16
N ALA A 82 9.79 15.86 3.09
CA ALA A 82 11.02 16.64 3.17
C ALA A 82 11.18 17.65 2.00
N ALA A 83 10.55 17.39 0.86
CA ALA A 83 10.56 18.26 -0.30
C ALA A 83 9.48 19.37 -0.27
N VAL A 84 8.54 19.35 0.69
CA VAL A 84 7.47 20.36 0.76
C VAL A 84 7.99 21.68 1.29
N PRO A 85 7.79 22.81 0.55
CA PRO A 85 8.19 24.12 1.02
C PRO A 85 7.52 24.49 2.36
N PRO A 86 8.24 25.20 3.26
CA PRO A 86 7.72 25.51 4.60
C PRO A 86 6.48 26.43 4.58
N GLN A 87 6.25 27.17 3.50
CA GLN A 87 5.12 28.07 3.35
C GLN A 87 3.79 27.35 3.07
N VAL A 88 3.83 26.11 2.60
CA VAL A 88 2.62 25.34 2.34
C VAL A 88 1.93 25.00 3.66
N PRO A 89 0.64 25.32 3.87
CA PRO A 89 -0.07 25.00 5.11
C PRO A 89 -0.06 23.50 5.42
N LEU A 90 -0.01 23.14 6.71
CA LEU A 90 0.20 21.77 7.17
C LEU A 90 -0.76 20.75 6.49
N MET A 91 -2.06 20.99 6.55
CA MET A 91 -3.04 20.05 5.99
C MET A 91 -3.03 20.03 4.45
N ALA A 92 -2.70 21.16 3.80
CA ALA A 92 -2.51 21.20 2.35
C ALA A 92 -1.28 20.37 1.93
N ALA A 93 -0.19 20.45 2.68
CA ALA A 93 1.01 19.66 2.47
C ALA A 93 0.73 18.15 2.65
N ILE A 94 0.06 17.77 3.74
CA ILE A 94 -0.32 16.37 4.00
C ILE A 94 -1.19 15.83 2.85
N ARG A 95 -2.22 16.57 2.46
CA ARG A 95 -3.11 16.20 1.36
C ARG A 95 -2.34 16.02 0.04
N GLN A 96 -1.51 17.01 -0.34
CA GLN A 96 -0.70 16.95 -1.55
C GLN A 96 0.23 15.74 -1.57
N VAL A 97 0.95 15.49 -0.50
CA VAL A 97 1.93 14.39 -0.40
C VAL A 97 1.21 13.05 -0.40
N VAL A 98 0.21 12.84 0.46
CA VAL A 98 -0.50 11.56 0.56
C VAL A 98 -1.19 11.21 -0.75
N VAL A 99 -1.89 12.15 -1.39
CA VAL A 99 -2.51 11.91 -2.71
C VAL A 99 -1.44 11.62 -3.76
N GLY A 100 -0.31 12.35 -3.71
CA GLY A 100 0.79 12.19 -4.66
C GLY A 100 1.46 10.81 -4.64
N VAL A 101 1.78 10.29 -3.44
CA VAL A 101 2.45 8.98 -3.27
C VAL A 101 1.50 7.80 -3.51
N ASN A 102 0.19 8.02 -3.51
CA ASN A 102 -0.83 7.00 -3.77
C ASN A 102 -1.35 7.03 -5.22
N ARG A 103 -0.57 7.55 -6.15
CA ARG A 103 -0.86 7.46 -7.59
C ARG A 103 -0.30 6.17 -8.14
N TYR A 104 -1.15 5.18 -8.27
CA TYR A 104 -0.80 3.88 -8.85
C TYR A 104 -1.05 3.87 -10.35
N ARG A 105 -0.31 3.04 -11.08
CA ARG A 105 -0.54 2.78 -12.49
C ARG A 105 -1.84 1.97 -12.62
N ALA A 106 -2.58 2.16 -13.71
CA ALA A 106 -3.85 1.45 -13.92
C ALA A 106 -3.70 -0.07 -13.85
N GLU A 107 -2.54 -0.59 -14.30
CA GLU A 107 -2.21 -2.01 -14.27
C GLU A 107 -2.01 -2.59 -12.86
N ASP A 108 -1.59 -1.76 -11.87
CA ASP A 108 -1.36 -2.17 -10.49
C ASP A 108 -2.62 -2.10 -9.61
N VAL A 109 -3.66 -1.39 -10.09
CA VAL A 109 -4.91 -1.15 -9.34
C VAL A 109 -5.64 -2.44 -8.95
N PRO A 110 -5.82 -3.46 -9.82
CA PRO A 110 -6.50 -4.70 -9.45
C PRO A 110 -5.79 -5.44 -8.31
N GLU A 111 -4.47 -5.48 -8.35
CA GLU A 111 -3.67 -6.13 -7.31
C GLU A 111 -3.75 -5.37 -5.98
N LEU A 112 -3.65 -4.04 -6.01
CA LEU A 112 -3.80 -3.19 -4.84
C LEU A 112 -5.17 -3.41 -4.18
N ARG A 113 -6.24 -3.46 -4.96
CA ARG A 113 -7.60 -3.73 -4.44
C ARG A 113 -7.71 -5.09 -3.77
N THR A 114 -7.18 -6.12 -4.40
CA THR A 114 -7.13 -7.47 -3.83
C THR A 114 -6.41 -7.46 -2.49
N ARG A 115 -5.25 -6.82 -2.41
CA ARG A 115 -4.47 -6.66 -1.18
C ARG A 115 -5.26 -5.94 -0.10
N MET A 116 -5.86 -4.80 -0.41
CA MET A 116 -6.63 -4.00 0.56
C MET A 116 -7.88 -4.74 1.05
N ASN A 117 -8.58 -5.46 0.18
CA ASN A 117 -9.71 -6.30 0.55
C ASN A 117 -9.29 -7.42 1.52
N LEU A 118 -8.16 -8.09 1.26
CA LEU A 118 -7.62 -9.12 2.15
C LEU A 118 -7.28 -8.53 3.53
N ILE A 119 -6.55 -7.42 3.57
CA ILE A 119 -6.19 -6.74 4.83
C ILE A 119 -7.43 -6.31 5.59
N GLY A 120 -8.47 -5.80 4.90
CA GLY A 120 -9.71 -5.35 5.52
C GLY A 120 -10.63 -6.46 6.00
N SER A 121 -10.59 -7.66 5.40
CA SER A 121 -11.53 -8.76 5.69
C SER A 121 -10.97 -9.88 6.57
N VAL A 122 -9.64 -10.04 6.65
CA VAL A 122 -8.99 -11.14 7.39
C VAL A 122 -8.52 -10.64 8.76
N PRO A 123 -9.08 -11.12 9.89
CA PRO A 123 -8.73 -10.64 11.23
C PRO A 123 -7.24 -10.73 11.57
N ALA A 124 -6.57 -11.81 11.16
CA ALA A 124 -5.13 -11.99 11.37
C ALA A 124 -4.30 -10.90 10.65
N LEU A 125 -4.74 -10.47 9.47
CA LEU A 125 -4.09 -9.40 8.72
C LEU A 125 -4.37 -8.03 9.30
N GLN A 126 -5.57 -7.79 9.84
CA GLN A 126 -5.89 -6.53 10.53
C GLN A 126 -5.00 -6.31 11.75
N SER A 127 -4.71 -7.37 12.52
CA SER A 127 -3.81 -7.30 13.67
C SER A 127 -2.36 -6.97 13.26
N SER A 128 -1.88 -7.58 12.18
CA SER A 128 -0.53 -7.27 11.65
C SER A 128 -0.44 -5.88 11.02
N ALA A 129 -1.54 -5.39 10.43
CA ALA A 129 -1.62 -4.08 9.82
C ALA A 129 -1.40 -2.94 10.84
N ALA A 130 -1.86 -3.10 12.07
CA ALA A 130 -1.72 -2.07 13.11
C ALA A 130 -0.25 -1.70 13.35
N ILE A 131 0.65 -2.70 13.40
CA ILE A 131 2.08 -2.49 13.59
C ILE A 131 2.70 -1.78 12.39
N ARG A 132 2.28 -2.14 11.17
CA ARG A 132 2.78 -1.54 9.93
C ARG A 132 2.33 -0.09 9.78
N TYR A 133 1.06 0.18 10.05
CA TYR A 133 0.51 1.54 9.98
C TYR A 133 1.13 2.52 10.98
N ASP A 134 1.70 2.04 12.10
CA ASP A 134 2.42 2.87 13.06
C ASP A 134 3.60 3.61 12.42
N SER A 135 4.37 2.98 11.54
CA SER A 135 5.48 3.62 10.83
C SER A 135 5.02 4.71 9.85
N TRP A 136 3.87 4.51 9.22
CA TRP A 136 3.24 5.47 8.32
C TRP A 136 2.68 6.66 9.10
N GLU A 137 1.96 6.40 10.20
CA GLU A 137 1.46 7.40 11.13
C GLU A 137 2.58 8.28 11.69
N ARG A 138 3.68 7.65 12.13
CA ARG A 138 4.86 8.37 12.59
C ARG A 138 5.46 9.28 11.54
N ALA A 139 5.49 8.89 10.27
CA ALA A 139 6.00 9.76 9.20
C ALA A 139 5.22 11.08 9.11
N ILE A 140 3.91 11.04 9.32
CA ILE A 140 3.06 12.23 9.33
C ILE A 140 3.20 13.02 10.64
N SER A 141 3.26 12.33 11.78
CA SER A 141 3.47 12.98 13.08
C SER A 141 4.82 13.71 13.13
N ASP A 142 5.90 13.11 12.60
CA ASP A 142 7.21 13.74 12.49
C ASP A 142 7.17 15.00 11.61
N PHE A 143 6.46 14.94 10.49
CA PHE A 143 6.27 16.11 9.63
C PHE A 143 5.47 17.22 10.34
N ALA A 144 4.36 16.86 10.98
CA ALA A 144 3.56 17.82 11.76
C ALA A 144 4.38 18.46 12.89
N ALA A 145 5.15 17.64 13.62
CA ALA A 145 6.03 18.08 14.69
C ALA A 145 7.01 19.17 14.22
N THR A 146 7.68 18.91 13.10
CA THR A 146 8.61 19.87 12.48
C THR A 146 7.91 21.17 12.13
N ARG A 147 6.67 21.11 11.64
CA ARG A 147 5.89 22.31 11.23
C ARG A 147 5.41 23.16 12.39
N VAL A 148 5.14 22.55 13.54
CA VAL A 148 4.61 23.26 14.73
C VAL A 148 5.68 23.49 15.82
N GLY A 149 6.91 23.02 15.63
CA GLY A 149 8.00 23.16 16.59
C GLY A 149 7.75 22.42 17.91
N GLN A 150 7.10 21.22 17.84
CA GLN A 150 6.81 20.39 19.01
C GLN A 150 7.45 18.99 18.84
N PRO A 151 7.70 18.25 19.94
CA PRO A 151 8.09 16.84 19.85
C PRO A 151 7.04 16.00 19.11
N ALA A 152 7.48 14.98 18.36
CA ALA A 152 6.60 14.15 17.55
C ALA A 152 5.58 13.34 18.35
N ASP A 153 5.89 13.04 19.62
CA ASP A 153 5.05 12.35 20.59
C ASP A 153 4.09 13.30 21.38
N SER A 154 4.10 14.60 21.06
CA SER A 154 3.15 15.57 21.65
C SER A 154 1.75 15.33 21.11
N LEU A 155 0.74 15.76 21.88
CA LEU A 155 -0.66 15.53 21.55
C LEU A 155 -1.05 15.99 20.13
N TYR A 156 -0.63 17.18 19.72
CA TYR A 156 -1.03 17.72 18.41
C TYR A 156 -0.43 16.95 17.22
N PRO A 157 0.89 16.72 17.13
CA PRO A 157 1.48 15.89 16.08
C PRO A 157 0.90 14.47 16.02
N LEU A 158 0.74 13.81 17.17
CA LEU A 158 0.10 12.49 17.25
C LEU A 158 -1.33 12.51 16.72
N THR A 159 -2.12 13.53 17.11
CA THR A 159 -3.50 13.68 16.63
C THR A 159 -3.55 13.83 15.11
N VAL A 160 -2.66 14.65 14.53
CA VAL A 160 -2.57 14.83 13.07
C VAL A 160 -2.23 13.51 12.37
N GLY A 161 -1.24 12.77 12.85
CA GLY A 161 -0.85 11.47 12.27
C GLY A 161 -2.00 10.46 12.30
N ARG A 162 -2.61 10.26 13.47
CA ARG A 162 -3.71 9.32 13.68
C ARG A 162 -4.96 9.67 12.89
N ALA A 163 -5.37 10.93 12.92
CA ALA A 163 -6.53 11.39 12.18
C ALA A 163 -6.33 11.25 10.65
N THR A 164 -5.12 11.54 10.17
CA THR A 164 -4.77 11.36 8.75
C THR A 164 -4.83 9.88 8.37
N LEU A 165 -4.25 8.98 9.16
CA LEU A 165 -4.32 7.54 8.91
C LEU A 165 -5.78 7.05 8.89
N ALA A 166 -6.61 7.47 9.84
CA ALA A 166 -8.02 7.10 9.89
C ALA A 166 -8.78 7.56 8.64
N ALA A 167 -8.56 8.80 8.19
CA ALA A 167 -9.16 9.33 6.96
C ALA A 167 -8.71 8.54 5.72
N CYS A 168 -7.42 8.19 5.61
CA CYS A 168 -6.90 7.37 4.52
C CYS A 168 -7.51 5.96 4.53
N ARG A 169 -7.61 5.32 5.69
CA ARG A 169 -8.24 3.99 5.80
C ARG A 169 -9.69 4.02 5.32
N ALA A 170 -10.48 4.99 5.75
CA ALA A 170 -11.86 5.16 5.28
C ALA A 170 -11.93 5.35 3.74
N ALA A 171 -10.98 6.09 3.16
CA ALA A 171 -10.87 6.27 1.72
C ALA A 171 -10.56 4.94 0.99
N TYR A 172 -9.60 4.15 1.50
CA TYR A 172 -9.24 2.85 0.96
C TYR A 172 -10.40 1.84 1.07
N ASP A 173 -11.05 1.75 2.22
CA ASP A 173 -12.20 0.86 2.44
C ASP A 173 -13.33 1.18 1.46
N ARG A 174 -13.62 2.46 1.29
CA ARG A 174 -14.68 2.88 0.36
C ARG A 174 -14.33 2.64 -1.09
N TRP A 175 -13.09 2.96 -1.48
CA TRP A 175 -12.59 2.73 -2.83
C TRP A 175 -12.54 1.24 -3.17
N SER A 176 -12.03 0.39 -2.29
CA SER A 176 -11.93 -1.05 -2.55
C SER A 176 -13.30 -1.70 -2.73
N ALA A 177 -14.32 -1.22 -2.01
CA ALA A 177 -15.69 -1.72 -2.10
C ALA A 177 -16.44 -1.29 -3.38
N ARG A 178 -16.16 -0.09 -3.91
CA ARG A 178 -16.91 0.46 -5.06
C ARG A 178 -16.13 0.48 -6.37
N ALA A 179 -14.87 0.96 -6.34
CA ALA A 179 -13.99 1.14 -7.48
C ALA A 179 -14.60 1.88 -8.69
N ASP A 180 -15.48 2.81 -8.41
CA ASP A 180 -16.18 3.65 -9.38
C ASP A 180 -15.39 4.92 -9.74
N ALA A 181 -14.31 5.22 -8.99
CA ALA A 181 -13.38 6.31 -9.24
C ALA A 181 -11.94 5.91 -8.88
N ASP A 182 -10.97 6.75 -9.23
CA ASP A 182 -9.57 6.58 -8.84
C ASP A 182 -9.40 6.73 -7.32
N LEU A 183 -8.50 5.95 -6.71
CA LEU A 183 -8.19 6.01 -5.27
C LEU A 183 -7.85 7.44 -4.82
N THR A 184 -7.13 8.18 -5.66
CA THR A 184 -6.70 9.55 -5.32
C THR A 184 -7.87 10.50 -5.07
N PHE A 185 -9.04 10.29 -5.69
CA PHE A 185 -10.24 11.08 -5.41
C PHE A 185 -10.82 10.79 -4.03
N TYR A 186 -10.82 9.52 -3.62
CA TYR A 186 -11.28 9.13 -2.30
C TYR A 186 -10.36 9.68 -1.20
N LEU A 187 -9.05 9.57 -1.41
CA LEU A 187 -8.04 10.13 -0.50
C LEU A 187 -8.16 11.65 -0.40
N ASP A 188 -8.26 12.32 -1.54
CA ASP A 188 -8.38 13.77 -1.60
C ASP A 188 -9.64 14.27 -0.89
N ALA A 189 -10.79 13.64 -1.13
CA ALA A 189 -12.05 13.96 -0.48
C ALA A 189 -12.01 13.75 1.04
N ALA A 190 -11.46 12.62 1.50
CA ALA A 190 -11.34 12.32 2.93
C ALA A 190 -10.42 13.30 3.66
N LEU A 191 -9.27 13.62 3.06
CA LEU A 191 -8.31 14.56 3.63
C LEU A 191 -8.79 16.01 3.56
N ALA A 192 -9.56 16.38 2.54
CA ALA A 192 -10.21 17.69 2.47
C ALA A 192 -11.26 17.86 3.58
N ALA A 193 -12.08 16.82 3.83
CA ALA A 193 -13.05 16.82 4.92
C ALA A 193 -12.36 16.93 6.29
N LEU A 194 -11.27 16.19 6.50
CA LEU A 194 -10.47 16.27 7.72
C LEU A 194 -9.89 17.69 7.90
N ALA A 195 -9.32 18.28 6.84
CA ALA A 195 -8.75 19.64 6.87
C ALA A 195 -9.78 20.72 7.20
N ALA A 196 -11.03 20.52 6.79
CA ALA A 196 -12.16 21.42 7.07
C ALA A 196 -12.84 21.12 8.42
N GLY A 197 -12.28 20.25 9.27
CA GLY A 197 -12.90 19.88 10.55
C GLY A 197 -14.25 19.18 10.40
N PHE A 198 -14.47 18.48 9.29
CA PHE A 198 -15.73 17.83 8.93
C PHE A 198 -16.91 18.82 8.81
N ASP A 199 -16.65 20.09 8.46
CA ASP A 199 -17.71 21.05 8.20
C ASP A 199 -18.70 20.52 7.15
N PRO A 200 -20.04 20.52 7.44
CA PRO A 200 -21.04 19.98 6.53
C PRO A 200 -21.06 20.64 5.13
N ALA A 201 -20.70 21.92 5.01
CA ALA A 201 -20.64 22.59 3.72
C ALA A 201 -19.44 22.11 2.89
N ALA A 202 -18.27 21.96 3.51
CA ALA A 202 -17.08 21.41 2.86
C ALA A 202 -17.28 19.94 2.44
N ILE A 203 -17.95 19.13 3.26
CA ILE A 203 -18.27 17.71 2.93
C ILE A 203 -19.19 17.67 1.70
N ARG A 204 -20.24 18.49 1.64
CA ARG A 204 -21.16 18.53 0.47
C ARG A 204 -20.44 18.91 -0.81
N ALA A 205 -19.57 19.91 -0.77
CA ALA A 205 -18.78 20.36 -1.92
C ALA A 205 -17.87 19.23 -2.46
N SER A 206 -17.17 18.51 -1.55
CA SER A 206 -16.32 17.37 -1.90
C SER A 206 -17.11 16.22 -2.52
N ALA A 207 -18.29 15.90 -1.96
CA ALA A 207 -19.17 14.84 -2.47
C ALA A 207 -19.71 15.14 -3.88
N GLN A 208 -20.05 16.40 -4.16
CA GLN A 208 -20.48 16.83 -5.50
C GLN A 208 -19.36 16.68 -6.54
N THR A 209 -18.13 17.04 -6.20
CA THR A 209 -16.96 16.87 -7.06
C THR A 209 -16.71 15.41 -7.41
N LEU A 210 -16.79 14.53 -6.42
CA LEU A 210 -16.65 13.09 -6.61
C LEU A 210 -17.75 12.52 -7.52
N SER A 211 -19.01 12.89 -7.28
CA SER A 211 -20.15 12.46 -8.10
C SER A 211 -20.03 12.90 -9.55
N GLN A 212 -19.60 14.13 -9.80
CA GLN A 212 -19.38 14.63 -11.16
C GLN A 212 -18.27 13.85 -11.88
N HIS A 213 -17.22 13.49 -11.16
CA HIS A 213 -16.12 12.71 -11.74
C HIS A 213 -16.55 11.29 -12.12
N ILE A 214 -17.30 10.63 -11.24
CA ILE A 214 -17.87 9.30 -11.49
C ILE A 214 -18.79 9.32 -12.73
N SER A 215 -19.68 10.32 -12.82
CA SER A 215 -20.61 10.46 -13.95
C SER A 215 -19.91 10.69 -15.28
N ARG A 216 -18.79 11.43 -15.31
CA ARG A 216 -18.01 11.63 -16.54
C ARG A 216 -17.33 10.35 -17.03
N ARG A 217 -16.88 9.48 -16.12
CA ARG A 217 -16.26 8.18 -16.48
C ARG A 217 -17.27 7.15 -16.99
N ALA A 218 -18.53 7.22 -16.56
CA ALA A 218 -19.58 6.30 -17.00
C ALA A 218 -20.07 6.58 -18.44
N VAL A 219 -19.69 7.72 -19.04
CA VAL A 219 -20.11 8.16 -20.39
C VAL A 219 -19.00 7.94 -21.44
N THR A 220 -17.79 7.55 -21.01
CA THR A 220 -16.65 7.23 -21.89
C THR A 220 -16.41 5.73 -21.96
#